data_3c03b824ad6052c8c9af7adb8de83355
#
_entry.id   3c03b824ad6052c8c9af7adb8de83355
#
_cell.length_a   1.000
_cell.length_b   1.000
_cell.length_c   1.000
_cell.angle_alpha   90.00
_cell.angle_beta   90.00
_cell.angle_gamma   90.00
#
_symmetry.space_group_name_H-M   'P 1'
#
loop_
_entity.id
_entity.type
_entity.pdbx_description
1 polymer ?
#
loop_
_entity_poly.entity_id
_entity_poly.type
_entity_poly.pdbx_seq_one_letter_code
_entity_poly.pdbx_strand_id
1 'polypeptide(L)'
;MKNKTLISKELDNFYNKASEETRLEKGMGIFEFERIKDLIAQQISVHNSTIIDVGGGTGKYAEWLSKNGHTVHLVEPVLKHIKLAEKRAKKLKNPFSVAVGEARKLPFEDNTANLVILHGPLYHLQRREDRIAAILEAKRVLKKGGIILGFAINATASTVVGLMNGMLHANSFFEMCKEELTTGIHNAPKDFPFLLADAFYHKPAELKAEFLEQNLQLINIFAVEGMIWLDQEYFANMIDKKKSKTLKALQKLTENDEYLLPFSPHMMIAVKK
;
A
#
# COMPACT_ATOMS: atom_id res chain seq x y z
N MET A 1 -16.46 27.90 2.25
CA MET A 1 -16.70 26.69 1.44
C MET A 1 -16.64 25.51 2.39
N LYS A 2 -17.70 24.69 2.50
CA LYS A 2 -17.65 23.45 3.30
C LYS A 2 -16.60 22.54 2.66
N ASN A 3 -15.53 22.19 3.39
CA ASN A 3 -14.54 21.23 2.93
C ASN A 3 -15.26 19.92 2.59
N LYS A 4 -15.37 19.63 1.30
CA LYS A 4 -15.89 18.34 0.84
C LYS A 4 -14.84 17.31 1.28
N THR A 5 -15.19 16.41 2.18
CA THR A 5 -14.32 15.32 2.60
C THR A 5 -14.00 14.48 1.36
N LEU A 6 -12.71 14.28 1.08
CA LEU A 6 -12.23 13.54 -0.10
C LEU A 6 -12.35 12.02 0.08
N ILE A 7 -12.61 11.58 1.30
CA ILE A 7 -12.79 10.18 1.72
C ILE A 7 -14.11 10.01 2.46
N SER A 8 -14.56 8.77 2.67
CA SER A 8 -15.74 8.48 3.47
C SER A 8 -15.55 8.96 4.92
N LYS A 9 -16.67 9.24 5.61
CA LYS A 9 -16.65 9.67 7.01
C LYS A 9 -16.12 8.54 7.92
N GLU A 10 -16.42 7.30 7.58
CA GLU A 10 -15.97 6.10 8.27
C GLU A 10 -14.43 5.98 8.20
N LEU A 11 -13.87 6.16 7.02
CA LEU A 11 -12.42 6.12 6.80
C LEU A 11 -11.71 7.29 7.50
N ASP A 12 -12.26 8.50 7.44
CA ASP A 12 -11.72 9.66 8.16
C ASP A 12 -11.74 9.43 9.69
N ASN A 13 -12.84 8.88 10.22
CA ASN A 13 -12.95 8.53 11.64
C ASN A 13 -11.94 7.44 12.04
N PHE A 14 -11.73 6.43 11.20
CA PHE A 14 -10.74 5.37 11.44
C PHE A 14 -9.34 5.97 11.57
N TYR A 15 -8.89 6.76 10.60
CA TYR A 15 -7.55 7.36 10.62
C TYR A 15 -7.37 8.44 11.68
N ASN A 16 -8.43 9.14 12.07
CA ASN A 16 -8.35 10.08 13.18
C ASN A 16 -8.10 9.39 14.53
N LYS A 17 -8.55 8.13 14.70
CA LYS A 17 -8.30 7.29 15.88
C LYS A 17 -7.01 6.48 15.77
N ALA A 18 -6.64 6.05 14.57
CA ALA A 18 -5.47 5.20 14.33
C ALA A 18 -4.15 5.92 14.64
N SER A 19 -3.18 5.15 15.16
CA SER A 19 -1.82 5.61 15.44
C SER A 19 -0.91 5.40 14.22
N GLU A 20 -1.30 5.91 13.03
CA GLU A 20 -0.59 5.70 11.77
C GLU A 20 0.88 6.18 11.83
N GLU A 21 1.16 7.24 12.61
CA GLU A 21 2.53 7.75 12.79
C GLU A 21 3.49 6.70 13.35
N THR A 22 3.01 5.78 14.19
CA THR A 22 3.85 4.75 14.82
C THR A 22 3.60 3.34 14.29
N ARG A 23 2.67 3.17 13.34
CA ARG A 23 2.32 1.83 12.79
C ARG A 23 3.53 1.12 12.20
N LEU A 24 4.33 1.82 11.42
CA LEU A 24 5.56 1.29 10.79
C LEU A 24 6.79 1.20 11.73
N GLU A 25 6.60 1.46 13.03
CA GLU A 25 7.66 1.37 14.04
C GLU A 25 7.44 0.20 15.01
N LYS A 26 6.36 -0.57 14.83
CA LYS A 26 5.96 -1.64 15.76
C LYS A 26 5.53 -2.90 15.01
N GLY A 27 5.81 -4.05 15.64
CA GLY A 27 5.35 -5.35 15.14
C GLY A 27 5.67 -5.60 13.67
N MET A 28 4.69 -6.07 12.91
CA MET A 28 4.81 -6.35 11.48
C MET A 28 5.21 -5.09 10.69
N GLY A 29 4.76 -3.90 11.09
CA GLY A 29 5.01 -2.66 10.36
C GLY A 29 6.48 -2.33 10.16
N ILE A 30 7.38 -2.75 11.08
CA ILE A 30 8.84 -2.57 10.91
C ILE A 30 9.33 -3.35 9.68
N PHE A 31 8.93 -4.61 9.56
CA PHE A 31 9.35 -5.49 8.46
C PHE A 31 8.67 -5.10 7.14
N GLU A 32 7.40 -4.72 7.19
CA GLU A 32 6.65 -4.15 6.07
C GLU A 32 7.37 -2.91 5.52
N PHE A 33 7.75 -1.96 6.40
CA PHE A 33 8.41 -0.73 5.99
C PHE A 33 9.73 -0.98 5.28
N GLU A 34 10.62 -1.80 5.87
CA GLU A 34 11.89 -2.16 5.25
C GLU A 34 11.69 -2.88 3.92
N ARG A 35 10.76 -3.84 3.88
CA ARG A 35 10.48 -4.60 2.67
C ARG A 35 9.93 -3.74 1.54
N ILE A 36 8.99 -2.84 1.83
CA ILE A 36 8.43 -1.92 0.82
C ILE A 36 9.52 -0.98 0.29
N LYS A 37 10.42 -0.49 1.13
CA LYS A 37 11.58 0.30 0.66
C LYS A 37 12.45 -0.49 -0.31
N ASP A 38 12.74 -1.76 -0.01
CA ASP A 38 13.52 -2.64 -0.89
C ASP A 38 12.81 -2.84 -2.23
N LEU A 39 11.48 -3.07 -2.23
CA LEU A 39 10.69 -3.25 -3.45
C LEU A 39 10.64 -1.97 -4.29
N ILE A 40 10.44 -0.81 -3.67
CA ILE A 40 10.44 0.50 -4.36
C ILE A 40 11.83 0.77 -4.94
N ALA A 41 12.90 0.55 -4.17
CA ALA A 41 14.28 0.78 -4.63
C ALA A 41 14.65 -0.06 -5.87
N GLN A 42 14.16 -1.29 -5.97
CA GLN A 42 14.36 -2.16 -7.13
C GLN A 42 13.71 -1.61 -8.42
N GLN A 43 12.70 -0.75 -8.30
CA GLN A 43 11.98 -0.19 -9.45
C GLN A 43 12.48 1.22 -9.85
N ILE A 44 13.30 1.85 -9.02
CA ILE A 44 13.87 3.17 -9.32
C ILE A 44 15.14 3.00 -10.16
N SER A 45 15.04 3.30 -11.46
CA SER A 45 16.17 3.19 -12.38
C SER A 45 16.97 4.48 -12.61
N VAL A 46 16.44 5.62 -12.15
CA VAL A 46 17.00 6.96 -12.41
C VAL A 46 17.26 7.70 -11.10
N HIS A 47 18.49 8.18 -10.91
CA HIS A 47 18.80 9.11 -9.83
C HIS A 47 18.02 10.44 -10.02
N ASN A 48 17.69 11.10 -8.92
CA ASN A 48 16.94 12.38 -8.93
C ASN A 48 15.57 12.29 -9.65
N SER A 49 14.89 11.15 -9.50
CA SER A 49 13.54 10.95 -10.06
C SER A 49 12.52 11.88 -9.41
N THR A 50 11.54 12.34 -10.20
CA THR A 50 10.31 12.94 -9.68
C THR A 50 9.33 11.83 -9.32
N ILE A 51 8.93 11.77 -8.06
CA ILE A 51 8.07 10.72 -7.48
C ILE A 51 6.81 11.35 -6.92
N ILE A 52 5.65 10.81 -7.25
CA ILE A 52 4.37 11.18 -6.63
C ILE A 52 3.94 10.02 -5.73
N ASP A 53 3.85 10.29 -4.41
CA ASP A 53 3.42 9.36 -3.38
C ASP A 53 1.96 9.64 -3.02
N VAL A 54 1.04 8.85 -3.58
CA VAL A 54 -0.42 9.03 -3.48
C VAL A 54 -0.97 8.15 -2.35
N GLY A 55 -1.58 8.76 -1.36
CA GLY A 55 -1.98 8.11 -0.11
C GLY A 55 -0.77 7.89 0.81
N GLY A 56 0.24 8.75 0.72
CA GLY A 56 1.52 8.62 1.44
C GLY A 56 1.42 8.78 2.96
N GLY A 57 0.21 8.97 3.51
CA GLY A 57 -0.05 9.04 4.95
C GLY A 57 0.77 10.13 5.63
N THR A 58 1.50 9.77 6.70
CA THR A 58 2.34 10.70 7.48
C THR A 58 3.69 11.01 6.82
N GLY A 59 3.95 10.51 5.60
CA GLY A 59 5.10 10.85 4.78
C GLY A 59 6.39 10.09 5.11
N LYS A 60 6.33 8.92 5.70
CA LYS A 60 7.53 8.12 6.03
C LYS A 60 8.29 7.64 4.78
N TYR A 61 7.58 7.17 3.77
CA TYR A 61 8.19 6.81 2.49
C TYR A 61 8.68 8.05 1.73
N ALA A 62 7.90 9.13 1.71
CA ALA A 62 8.29 10.40 1.12
C ALA A 62 9.58 10.97 1.76
N GLU A 63 9.72 10.88 3.10
CA GLU A 63 10.93 11.26 3.81
C GLU A 63 12.14 10.43 3.37
N TRP A 64 11.98 9.09 3.33
CA TRP A 64 13.05 8.19 2.91
C TRP A 64 13.48 8.45 1.45
N LEU A 65 12.53 8.62 0.53
CA LEU A 65 12.81 8.93 -0.87
C LEU A 65 13.53 10.27 -1.05
N SER A 66 13.09 11.32 -0.33
CA SER A 66 13.74 12.63 -0.35
C SER A 66 15.16 12.58 0.19
N LYS A 67 15.41 11.81 1.26
CA LYS A 67 16.77 11.59 1.80
C LYS A 67 17.69 10.86 0.81
N ASN A 68 17.13 10.07 -0.10
CA ASN A 68 17.84 9.39 -1.18
C ASN A 68 17.98 10.26 -2.46
N GLY A 69 17.66 11.56 -2.40
CA GLY A 69 17.92 12.51 -3.46
C GLY A 69 16.82 12.61 -4.51
N HIS A 70 15.62 12.07 -4.28
CA HIS A 70 14.49 12.19 -5.18
C HIS A 70 13.68 13.46 -4.89
N THR A 71 13.07 14.04 -5.94
CA THR A 71 12.04 15.08 -5.80
C THR A 71 10.71 14.39 -5.54
N VAL A 72 10.14 14.56 -4.34
CA VAL A 72 8.95 13.83 -3.90
C VAL A 72 7.78 14.78 -3.67
N HIS A 73 6.61 14.38 -4.16
CA HIS A 73 5.33 15.06 -3.97
C HIS A 73 4.36 14.08 -3.30
N LEU A 74 3.97 14.36 -2.07
CA LEU A 74 3.00 13.57 -1.33
C LEU A 74 1.60 14.13 -1.54
N VAL A 75 0.64 13.27 -1.88
CA VAL A 75 -0.80 13.57 -1.97
C VAL A 75 -1.55 12.72 -0.96
N GLU A 76 -2.32 13.36 -0.07
CA GLU A 76 -3.00 12.67 1.03
C GLU A 76 -4.37 13.34 1.31
N PRO A 77 -5.47 12.57 1.46
CA PRO A 77 -6.78 13.14 1.76
C PRO A 77 -7.02 13.45 3.25
N VAL A 78 -6.31 12.78 4.19
CA VAL A 78 -6.55 12.90 5.64
C VAL A 78 -5.77 14.09 6.21
N LEU A 79 -6.48 15.11 6.69
CA LEU A 79 -5.86 16.35 7.19
C LEU A 79 -4.92 16.14 8.39
N LYS A 80 -5.20 15.14 9.24
CA LYS A 80 -4.29 14.77 10.34
C LYS A 80 -2.94 14.30 9.81
N HIS A 81 -2.93 13.48 8.77
CA HIS A 81 -1.73 12.97 8.12
C HIS A 81 -0.96 14.09 7.41
N ILE A 82 -1.64 14.98 6.71
CA ILE A 82 -1.05 16.17 6.07
C ILE A 82 -0.21 16.97 7.07
N LYS A 83 -0.78 17.31 8.24
CA LYS A 83 -0.06 18.06 9.28
C LYS A 83 1.20 17.35 9.76
N LEU A 84 1.16 16.03 9.89
CA LEU A 84 2.32 15.22 10.29
C LEU A 84 3.36 15.15 9.17
N ALA A 85 2.94 14.97 7.92
CA ALA A 85 3.81 14.95 6.75
C ALA A 85 4.51 16.31 6.54
N GLU A 86 3.81 17.44 6.67
CA GLU A 86 4.39 18.79 6.62
C GLU A 86 5.43 19.01 7.72
N LYS A 87 5.12 18.58 8.97
CA LYS A 87 6.07 18.65 10.09
C LYS A 87 7.32 17.82 9.82
N ARG A 88 7.17 16.67 9.18
CA ARG A 88 8.27 15.78 8.77
C ARG A 88 9.10 16.42 7.67
N ALA A 89 8.47 16.92 6.61
CA ALA A 89 9.12 17.56 5.48
C ALA A 89 9.99 18.75 5.91
N LYS A 90 9.48 19.61 6.81
CA LYS A 90 10.21 20.79 7.33
C LYS A 90 11.56 20.47 8.02
N LYS A 91 11.77 19.23 8.43
CA LYS A 91 13.02 18.79 9.09
C LYS A 91 14.12 18.36 8.09
N LEU A 92 13.75 18.26 6.81
CA LEU A 92 14.67 17.76 5.78
C LEU A 92 15.43 18.91 5.11
N LYS A 93 16.67 18.63 4.72
CA LYS A 93 17.45 19.54 3.87
C LYS A 93 16.79 19.76 2.51
N ASN A 94 16.28 18.66 1.93
CA ASN A 94 15.51 18.67 0.70
C ASN A 94 14.09 18.21 1.04
N PRO A 95 13.16 19.11 1.39
CA PRO A 95 11.82 18.73 1.80
C PRO A 95 10.99 18.20 0.60
N PHE A 96 10.18 17.18 0.86
CA PHE A 96 9.13 16.82 -0.07
C PHE A 96 7.96 17.80 0.02
N SER A 97 7.22 17.98 -1.07
CA SER A 97 5.98 18.78 -1.04
C SER A 97 4.81 17.94 -0.56
N VAL A 98 3.82 18.59 0.06
CA VAL A 98 2.62 17.96 0.60
C VAL A 98 1.39 18.68 0.02
N ALA A 99 0.47 17.91 -0.53
CA ALA A 99 -0.79 18.41 -1.08
C ALA A 99 -1.99 17.63 -0.54
N VAL A 100 -3.04 18.34 -0.19
CA VAL A 100 -4.35 17.73 0.09
C VAL A 100 -4.97 17.31 -1.23
N GLY A 101 -5.27 16.03 -1.39
CA GLY A 101 -5.84 15.50 -2.63
C GLY A 101 -6.18 14.03 -2.52
N GLU A 102 -6.69 13.46 -3.60
CA GLU A 102 -7.06 12.05 -3.68
C GLU A 102 -6.69 11.46 -5.04
N ALA A 103 -6.60 10.14 -5.12
CA ALA A 103 -6.00 9.44 -6.24
C ALA A 103 -6.74 9.60 -7.59
N ARG A 104 -8.06 9.83 -7.57
CA ARG A 104 -8.88 9.95 -8.81
C ARG A 104 -8.71 11.30 -9.52
N LYS A 105 -8.05 12.27 -8.87
CA LYS A 105 -7.74 13.59 -9.45
C LYS A 105 -6.49 14.17 -8.81
N LEU A 106 -5.35 13.99 -9.47
CA LEU A 106 -4.05 14.45 -8.98
C LEU A 106 -3.77 15.89 -9.42
N PRO A 107 -3.24 16.76 -8.54
CA PRO A 107 -2.98 18.17 -8.83
C PRO A 107 -1.65 18.37 -9.58
N PHE A 108 -1.42 17.57 -10.62
CA PHE A 108 -0.20 17.62 -11.44
C PHE A 108 -0.54 17.61 -12.93
N GLU A 109 0.33 18.20 -13.72
CA GLU A 109 0.26 18.18 -15.18
C GLU A 109 0.59 16.76 -15.71
N ASP A 110 0.21 16.52 -16.96
CA ASP A 110 0.53 15.29 -17.67
C ASP A 110 2.05 15.09 -17.76
N ASN A 111 2.51 13.85 -17.70
CA ASN A 111 3.92 13.48 -17.89
C ASN A 111 4.89 14.21 -16.94
N THR A 112 4.51 14.40 -15.68
CA THR A 112 5.33 15.06 -14.63
C THR A 112 6.27 14.06 -13.93
N ALA A 113 5.79 12.87 -13.58
CA ALA A 113 6.49 11.93 -12.70
C ALA A 113 7.27 10.85 -13.44
N ASN A 114 8.38 10.39 -12.86
CA ASN A 114 9.09 9.18 -13.27
C ASN A 114 8.51 7.93 -12.59
N LEU A 115 8.00 8.12 -11.38
CA LEU A 115 7.38 7.06 -10.56
C LEU A 115 6.13 7.60 -9.89
N VAL A 116 5.07 6.83 -9.90
CA VAL A 116 3.86 7.06 -9.08
C VAL A 116 3.65 5.88 -8.15
N ILE A 117 3.49 6.15 -6.87
CA ILE A 117 3.19 5.14 -5.85
C ILE A 117 1.73 5.34 -5.43
N LEU A 118 0.90 4.32 -5.59
CA LEU A 118 -0.47 4.27 -5.09
C LEU A 118 -0.46 3.47 -3.78
N HIS A 119 -0.24 4.16 -2.66
CA HIS A 119 -0.10 3.56 -1.34
C HIS A 119 -1.36 3.82 -0.51
N GLY A 120 -2.35 2.96 -0.66
CA GLY A 120 -3.67 3.10 0.00
C GLY A 120 -4.85 3.14 -0.95
N PRO A 121 -4.84 3.92 -2.02
CA PRO A 121 -6.03 4.12 -2.86
C PRO A 121 -6.68 2.83 -3.35
N LEU A 122 -5.88 1.81 -3.74
CA LEU A 122 -6.42 0.59 -4.33
C LEU A 122 -7.22 -0.26 -3.36
N TYR A 123 -6.97 -0.16 -2.05
CA TYR A 123 -7.78 -0.88 -1.06
C TYR A 123 -8.80 0.01 -0.34
N HIS A 124 -8.70 1.35 -0.43
CA HIS A 124 -9.72 2.24 0.12
C HIS A 124 -10.84 2.59 -0.87
N LEU A 125 -10.64 2.36 -2.15
CA LEU A 125 -11.65 2.58 -3.18
C LEU A 125 -12.38 1.26 -3.47
N GLN A 126 -13.51 1.02 -2.77
CA GLN A 126 -14.26 -0.23 -2.92
C GLN A 126 -14.83 -0.41 -4.34
N ARG A 127 -15.25 0.67 -5.00
CA ARG A 127 -15.81 0.61 -6.34
C ARG A 127 -14.71 0.47 -7.38
N ARG A 128 -14.88 -0.49 -8.30
CA ARG A 128 -13.91 -0.73 -9.38
C ARG A 128 -13.68 0.52 -10.23
N GLU A 129 -14.73 1.26 -10.56
CA GLU A 129 -14.65 2.48 -11.37
C GLU A 129 -13.73 3.53 -10.72
N ASP A 130 -13.77 3.65 -9.40
CA ASP A 130 -12.93 4.57 -8.64
C ASP A 130 -11.46 4.14 -8.65
N ARG A 131 -11.19 2.83 -8.56
CA ARG A 131 -9.82 2.29 -8.69
C ARG A 131 -9.26 2.49 -10.09
N ILE A 132 -10.07 2.24 -11.12
CA ILE A 132 -9.68 2.51 -12.51
C ILE A 132 -9.40 4.00 -12.72
N ALA A 133 -10.22 4.90 -12.18
CA ALA A 133 -9.98 6.34 -12.25
C ALA A 133 -8.64 6.73 -11.61
N ALA A 134 -8.29 6.14 -10.45
CA ALA A 134 -7.00 6.35 -9.80
C ALA A 134 -5.81 5.82 -10.64
N ILE A 135 -5.95 4.66 -11.27
CA ILE A 135 -4.93 4.11 -12.17
C ILE A 135 -4.73 4.99 -13.41
N LEU A 136 -5.82 5.49 -14.01
CA LEU A 136 -5.77 6.39 -15.16
C LEU A 136 -5.13 7.74 -14.81
N GLU A 137 -5.41 8.30 -13.63
CA GLU A 137 -4.75 9.52 -13.16
C GLU A 137 -3.26 9.31 -12.90
N ALA A 138 -2.87 8.19 -12.28
CA ALA A 138 -1.47 7.83 -12.12
C ALA A 138 -0.78 7.69 -13.48
N LYS A 139 -1.44 7.04 -14.46
CA LYS A 139 -0.93 6.94 -15.85
C LYS A 139 -0.82 8.31 -16.54
N ARG A 140 -1.78 9.22 -16.33
CA ARG A 140 -1.78 10.56 -16.94
C ARG A 140 -0.54 11.35 -16.51
N VAL A 141 -0.29 11.43 -15.19
CA VAL A 141 0.83 12.19 -14.63
C VAL A 141 2.19 11.53 -14.85
N LEU A 142 2.22 10.26 -15.21
CA LEU A 142 3.45 9.50 -15.43
C LEU A 142 4.05 9.82 -16.80
N LYS A 143 5.37 10.05 -16.86
CA LYS A 143 6.14 10.19 -18.11
C LYS A 143 6.12 8.88 -18.90
N LYS A 144 6.32 8.95 -20.22
CA LYS A 144 6.56 7.77 -21.05
C LYS A 144 7.75 6.98 -20.51
N GLY A 145 7.56 5.67 -20.32
CA GLY A 145 8.57 4.78 -19.75
C GLY A 145 8.69 4.84 -18.23
N GLY A 146 7.89 5.68 -17.56
CA GLY A 146 7.79 5.71 -16.10
C GLY A 146 7.03 4.51 -15.52
N ILE A 147 7.04 4.37 -14.21
CA ILE A 147 6.53 3.20 -13.48
C ILE A 147 5.44 3.61 -12.51
N ILE A 148 4.39 2.80 -12.40
CA ILE A 148 3.41 2.85 -11.31
C ILE A 148 3.65 1.66 -10.39
N LEU A 149 3.70 1.92 -9.09
CA LEU A 149 3.67 0.90 -8.03
C LEU A 149 2.32 1.00 -7.33
N GLY A 150 1.52 -0.05 -7.44
CA GLY A 150 0.22 -0.13 -6.78
C GLY A 150 0.26 -1.13 -5.62
N PHE A 151 -0.11 -0.70 -4.41
CA PHE A 151 -0.18 -1.56 -3.24
C PHE A 151 -1.62 -1.99 -2.99
N ALA A 152 -1.82 -3.28 -2.76
CA ALA A 152 -3.13 -3.89 -2.51
C ALA A 152 -3.05 -4.89 -1.36
N ILE A 153 -4.19 -5.11 -0.70
CA ILE A 153 -4.37 -6.16 0.30
C ILE A 153 -4.93 -7.40 -0.42
N ASN A 154 -4.41 -8.57 -0.07
CA ASN A 154 -4.89 -9.84 -0.64
C ASN A 154 -6.26 -10.23 -0.06
N ALA A 155 -7.14 -10.75 -0.91
CA ALA A 155 -8.46 -11.27 -0.51
C ALA A 155 -8.38 -12.41 0.53
N THR A 156 -7.23 -13.05 0.66
CA THR A 156 -6.95 -14.10 1.64
C THR A 156 -6.40 -13.58 2.97
N ALA A 157 -6.06 -12.29 3.07
CA ALA A 157 -5.33 -11.75 4.22
C ALA A 157 -6.03 -12.00 5.55
N SER A 158 -7.31 -11.62 5.67
CA SER A 158 -8.09 -11.84 6.90
C SER A 158 -8.27 -13.34 7.19
N THR A 159 -8.48 -14.15 6.16
CA THR A 159 -8.65 -15.61 6.31
C THR A 159 -7.40 -16.24 6.91
N VAL A 160 -6.22 -15.90 6.41
CA VAL A 160 -4.95 -16.45 6.94
C VAL A 160 -4.70 -15.95 8.36
N VAL A 161 -4.90 -14.65 8.63
CA VAL A 161 -4.81 -14.10 10.00
C VAL A 161 -5.80 -14.79 10.93
N GLY A 162 -7.03 -15.00 10.48
CA GLY A 162 -8.08 -15.67 11.27
C GLY A 162 -7.78 -17.13 11.60
N LEU A 163 -7.15 -17.85 10.66
CA LEU A 163 -6.66 -19.23 10.89
C LEU A 163 -5.54 -19.24 11.95
N MET A 164 -4.56 -18.36 11.80
CA MET A 164 -3.40 -18.31 12.70
C MET A 164 -3.76 -17.92 14.14
N ASN A 165 -4.82 -17.10 14.31
CA ASN A 165 -5.19 -16.55 15.61
C ASN A 165 -6.55 -17.09 16.15
N GLY A 166 -7.15 -18.07 15.48
CA GLY A 166 -8.41 -18.69 15.90
C GLY A 166 -9.66 -17.79 15.72
N MET A 167 -9.55 -16.64 15.07
CA MET A 167 -10.67 -15.70 14.89
C MET A 167 -11.75 -16.20 13.94
N LEU A 168 -11.44 -17.15 13.04
CA LEU A 168 -12.42 -17.76 12.12
C LEU A 168 -13.55 -18.51 12.83
N HIS A 169 -13.41 -18.84 14.11
CA HIS A 169 -14.47 -19.47 14.89
C HIS A 169 -15.55 -18.48 15.34
N ALA A 170 -15.33 -17.17 15.20
CA ALA A 170 -16.37 -16.16 15.40
C ALA A 170 -17.17 -16.00 14.08
N ASN A 171 -18.50 -16.14 14.16
CA ASN A 171 -19.37 -16.12 12.97
C ASN A 171 -19.25 -14.82 12.18
N SER A 172 -19.18 -13.66 12.84
CA SER A 172 -19.03 -12.35 12.20
C SER A 172 -17.73 -12.23 11.42
N PHE A 173 -16.62 -12.76 11.96
CA PHE A 173 -15.32 -12.78 11.30
C PHE A 173 -15.32 -13.74 10.09
N PHE A 174 -15.94 -14.91 10.24
CA PHE A 174 -16.08 -15.89 9.16
C PHE A 174 -16.88 -15.32 7.97
N GLU A 175 -18.03 -14.69 8.23
CA GLU A 175 -18.85 -14.09 7.16
C GLU A 175 -18.11 -12.93 6.46
N MET A 176 -17.34 -12.12 7.18
CA MET A 176 -16.43 -11.13 6.58
C MET A 176 -15.40 -11.77 5.65
N CYS A 177 -14.70 -12.83 6.10
CA CYS A 177 -13.73 -13.54 5.28
C CYS A 177 -14.37 -14.16 4.02
N LYS A 178 -15.58 -14.68 4.15
CA LYS A 178 -16.34 -15.24 3.03
C LYS A 178 -16.69 -14.15 2.01
N GLU A 179 -17.08 -12.97 2.44
CA GLU A 179 -17.35 -11.83 1.54
C GLU A 179 -16.06 -11.37 0.83
N GLU A 180 -14.94 -11.24 1.56
CA GLU A 180 -13.63 -10.93 0.98
C GLU A 180 -13.20 -11.94 -0.09
N LEU A 181 -13.29 -13.24 0.20
CA LEU A 181 -12.89 -14.30 -0.72
C LEU A 181 -13.78 -14.36 -1.97
N THR A 182 -15.06 -14.00 -1.87
CA THR A 182 -16.03 -14.09 -2.99
C THR A 182 -16.08 -12.82 -3.81
N THR A 183 -16.05 -11.64 -3.18
CA THR A 183 -16.31 -10.34 -3.81
C THR A 183 -15.15 -9.35 -3.72
N GLY A 184 -14.18 -9.59 -2.84
CA GLY A 184 -13.14 -8.63 -2.50
C GLY A 184 -13.59 -7.51 -1.54
N ILE A 185 -14.87 -7.42 -1.21
CA ILE A 185 -15.38 -6.40 -0.28
C ILE A 185 -15.02 -6.75 1.16
N HIS A 186 -14.36 -5.81 1.83
CA HIS A 186 -14.04 -5.90 3.25
C HIS A 186 -14.91 -4.90 4.03
N ASN A 187 -15.71 -5.42 4.96
CA ASN A 187 -16.51 -4.64 5.89
C ASN A 187 -16.23 -5.15 7.31
N ALA A 188 -15.50 -4.37 8.10
CA ALA A 188 -15.09 -4.78 9.44
C ALA A 188 -16.30 -5.00 10.37
N PRO A 189 -16.45 -6.18 11.00
CA PRO A 189 -17.51 -6.42 11.97
C PRO A 189 -17.33 -5.55 13.22
N LYS A 190 -18.44 -5.15 13.84
CA LYS A 190 -18.42 -4.25 15.02
C LYS A 190 -17.70 -4.84 16.24
N ASP A 191 -17.68 -6.15 16.37
CA ASP A 191 -16.98 -6.90 17.42
C ASP A 191 -15.48 -7.04 17.18
N PHE A 192 -14.99 -6.61 15.98
CA PHE A 192 -13.56 -6.54 15.63
C PHE A 192 -13.14 -5.10 15.24
N PRO A 193 -13.26 -4.12 16.14
CA PRO A 193 -13.07 -2.68 15.83
C PRO A 193 -11.62 -2.28 15.52
N PHE A 194 -10.68 -3.20 15.65
CA PHE A 194 -9.25 -2.99 15.34
C PHE A 194 -8.90 -3.31 13.89
N LEU A 195 -9.83 -3.91 13.14
CA LEU A 195 -9.65 -4.17 11.72
C LEU A 195 -9.72 -2.88 10.91
N LEU A 196 -9.19 -2.92 9.70
CA LEU A 196 -9.27 -1.82 8.76
C LEU A 196 -10.75 -1.45 8.53
N ALA A 197 -11.02 -0.15 8.33
CA ALA A 197 -12.34 0.30 7.87
C ALA A 197 -12.65 -0.27 6.48
N ASP A 198 -13.89 -0.07 6.01
CA ASP A 198 -14.38 -0.54 4.71
C ASP A 198 -13.31 -0.41 3.61
N ALA A 199 -13.03 -1.53 2.94
CA ALA A 199 -11.95 -1.66 1.99
C ALA A 199 -12.28 -2.63 0.85
N PHE A 200 -11.39 -2.75 -0.11
CA PHE A 200 -11.41 -3.76 -1.17
C PHE A 200 -10.12 -4.57 -1.14
N TYR A 201 -10.23 -5.88 -1.04
CA TYR A 201 -9.13 -6.81 -1.03
C TYR A 201 -9.05 -7.55 -2.36
N HIS A 202 -7.91 -7.45 -3.02
CA HIS A 202 -7.75 -7.97 -4.38
C HIS A 202 -7.32 -9.44 -4.41
N LYS A 203 -7.82 -10.17 -5.41
CA LYS A 203 -7.08 -11.34 -5.90
C LYS A 203 -5.95 -10.87 -6.82
N PRO A 204 -4.78 -11.54 -6.85
CA PRO A 204 -3.66 -11.13 -7.71
C PRO A 204 -4.04 -10.97 -9.19
N ALA A 205 -4.88 -11.86 -9.71
CA ALA A 205 -5.37 -11.78 -11.09
C ALA A 205 -6.26 -10.55 -11.37
N GLU A 206 -7.10 -10.16 -10.41
CA GLU A 206 -7.96 -8.98 -10.51
C GLU A 206 -7.13 -7.70 -10.50
N LEU A 207 -6.16 -7.60 -9.57
CA LEU A 207 -5.23 -6.50 -9.53
C LEU A 207 -4.48 -6.33 -10.86
N LYS A 208 -3.96 -7.44 -11.40
CA LYS A 208 -3.31 -7.47 -12.71
C LYS A 208 -4.21 -6.97 -13.82
N ALA A 209 -5.45 -7.44 -13.87
CA ALA A 209 -6.42 -7.08 -14.90
C ALA A 209 -6.74 -5.57 -14.88
N GLU A 210 -6.97 -4.98 -13.70
CA GLU A 210 -7.28 -3.55 -13.56
C GLU A 210 -6.20 -2.64 -14.17
N PHE A 211 -4.93 -3.02 -14.07
CA PHE A 211 -3.83 -2.25 -14.66
C PHE A 211 -3.64 -2.54 -16.16
N LEU A 212 -3.69 -3.80 -16.59
CA LEU A 212 -3.46 -4.17 -17.98
C LEU A 212 -4.55 -3.67 -18.92
N GLU A 213 -5.81 -3.63 -18.48
CA GLU A 213 -6.93 -3.04 -19.22
C GLU A 213 -6.72 -1.54 -19.52
N GLN A 214 -5.86 -0.86 -18.75
CA GLN A 214 -5.49 0.53 -18.99
C GLN A 214 -4.28 0.68 -19.92
N ASN A 215 -3.91 -0.36 -20.67
CA ASN A 215 -2.76 -0.36 -21.58
C ASN A 215 -1.44 0.01 -20.85
N LEU A 216 -1.22 -0.58 -19.70
CA LEU A 216 0.03 -0.55 -18.95
C LEU A 216 0.73 -1.90 -19.11
N GLN A 217 2.05 -1.91 -19.17
CA GLN A 217 2.85 -3.13 -19.32
C GLN A 217 3.23 -3.67 -17.93
N LEU A 218 2.87 -4.92 -17.64
CA LEU A 218 3.26 -5.56 -16.39
C LEU A 218 4.78 -5.73 -16.32
N ILE A 219 5.38 -5.27 -15.23
CA ILE A 219 6.73 -5.65 -14.84
C ILE A 219 6.62 -6.92 -13.98
N ASN A 220 5.94 -6.84 -12.85
CA ASN A 220 5.64 -7.99 -11.99
C ASN A 220 4.61 -7.66 -10.91
N ILE A 221 4.17 -8.70 -10.17
CA ILE A 221 3.49 -8.57 -8.88
C ILE A 221 4.40 -9.19 -7.83
N PHE A 222 4.60 -8.48 -6.73
CA PHE A 222 5.48 -8.90 -5.64
C PHE A 222 4.69 -9.06 -4.35
N ALA A 223 4.95 -10.13 -3.62
CA ALA A 223 4.53 -10.27 -2.24
C ALA A 223 5.31 -9.28 -1.36
N VAL A 224 4.63 -8.56 -0.49
CA VAL A 224 5.27 -7.67 0.47
C VAL A 224 5.85 -8.48 1.63
N GLU A 225 5.03 -9.07 2.47
CA GLU A 225 5.49 -9.93 3.57
C GLU A 225 5.96 -11.29 3.04
N GLY A 226 5.30 -11.78 1.96
CA GLY A 226 5.51 -13.12 1.43
C GLY A 226 4.99 -14.19 2.38
N MET A 227 5.13 -15.46 2.01
CA MET A 227 4.71 -16.56 2.86
C MET A 227 5.54 -16.73 4.15
N ILE A 228 6.68 -16.07 4.25
CA ILE A 228 7.57 -16.20 5.41
C ILE A 228 6.95 -15.69 6.72
N TRP A 229 5.95 -14.81 6.66
CA TRP A 229 5.25 -14.33 7.85
C TRP A 229 4.41 -15.42 8.54
N LEU A 230 4.22 -16.57 7.88
CA LEU A 230 3.57 -17.78 8.46
C LEU A 230 4.50 -18.56 9.39
N ASP A 231 5.78 -18.20 9.47
CA ASP A 231 6.70 -18.77 10.46
C ASP A 231 6.16 -18.50 11.87
N GLN A 232 5.97 -19.55 12.67
CA GLN A 232 5.39 -19.45 14.02
C GLN A 232 6.19 -18.51 14.93
N GLU A 233 7.50 -18.43 14.72
CA GLU A 233 8.43 -17.57 15.46
C GLU A 233 8.89 -16.37 14.63
N TYR A 234 8.07 -15.90 13.69
CA TYR A 234 8.43 -14.89 12.68
C TYR A 234 9.17 -13.68 13.26
N PHE A 235 8.62 -13.07 14.32
CA PHE A 235 9.22 -11.86 14.90
C PHE A 235 10.59 -12.14 15.53
N ALA A 236 10.73 -13.24 16.28
CA ALA A 236 12.00 -13.65 16.88
C ALA A 236 13.03 -14.00 15.80
N ASN A 237 12.59 -14.74 14.77
CA ASN A 237 13.45 -15.18 13.68
C ASN A 237 13.87 -14.04 12.76
N MET A 238 13.04 -13.00 12.59
CA MET A 238 13.40 -11.80 11.81
C MET A 238 14.40 -10.87 12.53
N ILE A 239 14.48 -10.93 13.85
CA ILE A 239 15.46 -10.19 14.66
C ILE A 239 16.81 -10.95 14.72
N ASP A 240 16.78 -12.27 14.70
CA ASP A 240 18.00 -13.09 14.65
C ASP A 240 18.72 -12.94 13.30
N LYS A 241 19.98 -12.55 13.30
CA LYS A 241 20.76 -12.25 12.07
C LYS A 241 20.90 -13.45 11.13
N LYS A 242 21.03 -14.67 11.67
CA LYS A 242 21.19 -15.90 10.85
C LYS A 242 19.86 -16.37 10.31
N LYS A 243 18.84 -16.42 11.16
CA LYS A 243 17.51 -16.88 10.78
C LYS A 243 16.85 -15.90 9.81
N SER A 244 16.93 -14.59 10.05
CA SER A 244 16.39 -13.57 9.15
C SER A 244 17.02 -13.62 7.74
N LYS A 245 18.31 -13.96 7.64
CA LYS A 245 18.96 -14.16 6.33
C LYS A 245 18.31 -15.33 5.57
N THR A 246 17.99 -16.42 6.25
CA THR A 246 17.32 -17.59 5.63
C THR A 246 15.90 -17.22 5.21
N LEU A 247 15.11 -16.55 6.08
CA LEU A 247 13.76 -16.12 5.76
C LEU A 247 13.75 -15.14 4.56
N LYS A 248 14.64 -14.14 4.55
CA LYS A 248 14.77 -13.20 3.42
C LYS A 248 15.19 -13.89 2.12
N ALA A 249 16.04 -14.91 2.18
CA ALA A 249 16.38 -15.71 1.01
C ALA A 249 15.18 -16.48 0.47
N LEU A 250 14.38 -17.10 1.34
CA LEU A 250 13.12 -17.76 0.96
C LEU A 250 12.11 -16.73 0.40
N GLN A 251 11.97 -15.57 1.02
CA GLN A 251 11.11 -14.49 0.53
C GLN A 251 11.50 -14.09 -0.91
N LYS A 252 12.80 -13.94 -1.18
CA LYS A 252 13.28 -13.58 -2.52
C LYS A 252 12.99 -14.64 -3.58
N LEU A 253 13.00 -15.92 -3.20
CA LEU A 253 12.66 -17.03 -4.10
C LEU A 253 11.16 -17.11 -4.41
N THR A 254 10.31 -16.63 -3.50
CA THR A 254 8.85 -16.78 -3.56
C THR A 254 8.10 -15.48 -3.82
N GLU A 255 8.80 -14.33 -3.84
CA GLU A 255 8.18 -12.99 -3.82
C GLU A 255 7.27 -12.68 -5.02
N ASN A 256 7.46 -13.37 -6.15
CA ASN A 256 6.71 -13.15 -7.38
C ASN A 256 6.09 -14.42 -7.96
N ASP A 257 6.06 -15.50 -7.18
CA ASP A 257 5.36 -16.73 -7.55
C ASP A 257 3.85 -16.54 -7.43
N GLU A 258 3.13 -16.68 -8.54
CA GLU A 258 1.69 -16.41 -8.60
C GLU A 258 0.84 -17.33 -7.69
N TYR A 259 1.34 -18.56 -7.39
CA TYR A 259 0.66 -19.50 -6.49
C TYR A 259 0.92 -19.19 -5.02
N LEU A 260 1.99 -18.45 -4.71
CA LEU A 260 2.37 -18.09 -3.35
C LEU A 260 1.99 -16.66 -2.96
N LEU A 261 1.68 -15.79 -3.94
CA LEU A 261 1.19 -14.43 -3.68
C LEU A 261 0.01 -14.38 -2.70
N PRO A 262 -0.99 -15.29 -2.77
CA PRO A 262 -2.13 -15.28 -1.84
C PRO A 262 -1.79 -15.52 -0.37
N PHE A 263 -0.59 -15.98 -0.05
CA PHE A 263 -0.13 -16.13 1.33
C PHE A 263 0.47 -14.85 1.94
N SER A 264 0.67 -13.80 1.14
CA SER A 264 1.11 -12.49 1.63
C SER A 264 -0.09 -11.60 1.94
N PRO A 265 -0.17 -10.96 3.11
CA PRO A 265 -1.23 -9.98 3.39
C PRO A 265 -1.28 -8.86 2.38
N HIS A 266 -0.11 -8.31 2.01
CA HIS A 266 -0.02 -7.25 1.01
C HIS A 266 0.74 -7.70 -0.24
N MET A 267 0.39 -7.09 -1.36
CA MET A 267 1.10 -7.24 -2.63
C MET A 267 1.33 -5.89 -3.29
N MET A 268 2.40 -5.81 -4.07
CA MET A 268 2.75 -4.64 -4.88
C MET A 268 2.75 -5.04 -6.35
N ILE A 269 1.94 -4.38 -7.17
CA ILE A 269 2.05 -4.47 -8.62
C ILE A 269 2.98 -3.37 -9.14
N ALA A 270 3.90 -3.73 -10.03
CA ALA A 270 4.74 -2.80 -10.79
C ALA A 270 4.38 -2.87 -12.26
N VAL A 271 4.06 -1.72 -12.85
CA VAL A 271 3.71 -1.58 -14.27
C VAL A 271 4.39 -0.38 -14.90
N LYS A 272 4.61 -0.44 -16.22
CA LYS A 272 5.25 0.60 -17.02
C LYS A 272 4.27 1.24 -18.00
N LYS A 273 4.36 2.58 -18.16
CA LYS A 273 3.62 3.36 -19.19
C LYS A 273 4.30 3.27 -20.54
#